data_ce2b5b6cde9e70157bec3ae0774fe60b
#
_entry.id   ce2b5b6cde9e70157bec3ae0774fe60b
#
_cell.length_a   1.000
_cell.length_b   1.000
_cell.length_c   1.000
_cell.angle_alpha   90.00
_cell.angle_beta   90.00
_cell.angle_gamma   90.00
#
_symmetry.space_group_name_H-M   'P 1'
#
loop_
_entity.id
_entity.type
_entity.pdbx_description
1 polymer ?
#
loop_
_entity_poly.entity_id
_entity_poly.type
_entity_poly.pdbx_seq_one_letter_code
_entity_poly.pdbx_strand_id
1 'polypeptide(L)'
;MRYFFYISYRFFDGLSTWRKQRFTQAGLLILAIIAISAGLGMNPWRSTVYQVFALAVPLLAVALLFSFFFRVRISVKRRLPKFALAGEPLTYSLWVHNYSAKQQKGLFLNEQFGDPRPSFEEFIWTREPEEDSRNAWDKRTMVYRWMWLVAKNRQAKGKEQLLPTLAPHGKEKVRFEIMPLHRGYLELTGIRVSRPDPFGLFKACRFFPCYQRILVLPKRYRLPQVDLPGSRRHQPGGVSLASSVGNSDEFVSLREYRSGDPLRRIHWKSWAKTGKLIVKNYQDEFFVRHGLVMDTFQEQPHSRAFEEAVSLAASFVSTVETQEALLDLMFVGNKAYCFSSGRGVRSSLMNSSGEKALKAAIRMVKGCLMLNNFSPSR
;
A
#
# COMPACT_ATOMS: atom_id res chain seq x y z
N MET A 1 35.15 -6.25 -6.43
CA MET A 1 34.93 -4.84 -6.11
C MET A 1 33.45 -4.53 -5.85
N ARG A 2 32.51 -4.90 -6.73
CA ARG A 2 31.05 -4.64 -6.54
C ARG A 2 30.48 -5.28 -5.27
N TYR A 3 30.89 -6.51 -4.94
CA TYR A 3 30.47 -7.20 -3.71
C TYR A 3 30.97 -6.50 -2.43
N PHE A 4 32.18 -5.93 -2.47
CA PHE A 4 32.72 -5.14 -1.37
C PHE A 4 31.88 -3.88 -1.10
N PHE A 5 31.50 -3.12 -2.14
CA PHE A 5 30.62 -1.96 -2.00
C PHE A 5 29.26 -2.34 -1.45
N TYR A 6 28.67 -3.44 -1.95
CA TYR A 6 27.40 -3.95 -1.44
C TYR A 6 27.43 -4.25 0.06
N ILE A 7 28.44 -4.98 0.54
CA ILE A 7 28.60 -5.30 1.96
C ILE A 7 28.81 -4.03 2.77
N SER A 8 29.65 -3.11 2.29
CA SER A 8 29.94 -1.85 2.96
C SER A 8 28.67 -1.01 3.12
N TYR A 9 27.90 -0.84 2.05
CA TYR A 9 26.64 -0.08 2.11
C TYR A 9 25.61 -0.73 3.00
N ARG A 10 25.48 -2.04 2.94
CA ARG A 10 24.58 -2.80 3.82
C ARG A 10 24.96 -2.64 5.30
N PHE A 11 26.24 -2.64 5.60
CA PHE A 11 26.76 -2.43 6.95
C PHE A 11 26.51 -0.98 7.43
N PHE A 12 26.89 0.00 6.63
CA PHE A 12 26.71 1.42 7.01
C PHE A 12 25.25 1.81 7.11
N ASP A 13 24.37 1.32 6.23
CA ASP A 13 22.93 1.55 6.32
C ASP A 13 22.36 0.87 7.59
N GLY A 14 22.80 -0.35 7.90
CA GLY A 14 22.44 -1.04 9.14
C GLY A 14 22.87 -0.24 10.38
N LEU A 15 24.10 0.25 10.40
CA LEU A 15 24.63 1.07 11.50
C LEU A 15 23.88 2.40 11.63
N SER A 16 23.59 3.06 10.51
CA SER A 16 22.84 4.32 10.49
C SER A 16 21.41 4.14 11.01
N THR A 17 20.76 3.03 10.61
CA THR A 17 19.42 2.66 11.07
C THR A 17 19.42 2.34 12.56
N TRP A 18 20.39 1.54 13.04
CA TRP A 18 20.57 1.22 14.45
C TRP A 18 20.78 2.50 15.29
N ARG A 19 21.66 3.41 14.82
CA ARG A 19 21.93 4.68 15.47
C ARG A 19 20.66 5.53 15.56
N LYS A 20 19.93 5.74 14.46
CA LYS A 20 18.67 6.52 14.43
C LYS A 20 17.60 5.96 15.36
N GLN A 21 17.58 4.66 15.58
CA GLN A 21 16.59 4.00 16.42
C GLN A 21 16.91 4.09 17.91
N ARG A 22 18.19 4.16 18.27
CA ARG A 22 18.65 4.08 19.67
C ARG A 22 19.09 5.40 20.24
N PHE A 23 19.76 6.23 19.47
CA PHE A 23 20.19 7.55 19.93
C PHE A 23 19.12 8.61 19.69
N THR A 24 18.92 9.46 20.70
CA THR A 24 18.14 10.68 20.54
C THR A 24 19.02 11.78 19.93
N GLN A 25 18.44 12.92 19.56
CA GLN A 25 19.23 14.06 19.09
C GLN A 25 20.23 14.53 20.16
N ALA A 26 19.82 14.60 21.44
CA ALA A 26 20.70 14.93 22.55
C ALA A 26 21.83 13.91 22.72
N GLY A 27 21.53 12.61 22.59
CA GLY A 27 22.55 11.57 22.64
C GLY A 27 23.58 11.66 21.52
N LEU A 28 23.15 12.05 20.30
CA LEU A 28 24.07 12.29 19.19
C LEU A 28 24.95 13.52 19.42
N LEU A 29 24.41 14.59 20.04
CA LEU A 29 25.19 15.77 20.42
C LEU A 29 26.26 15.40 21.46
N ILE A 30 25.90 14.67 22.52
CA ILE A 30 26.86 14.20 23.51
C ILE A 30 27.94 13.32 22.87
N LEU A 31 27.58 12.44 21.95
CA LEU A 31 28.55 11.62 21.23
C LEU A 31 29.48 12.44 20.34
N ALA A 32 28.98 13.49 19.71
CA ALA A 32 29.80 14.45 18.96
C ALA A 32 30.75 15.24 19.89
N ILE A 33 30.26 15.71 21.05
CA ILE A 33 31.09 16.37 22.08
C ILE A 33 32.19 15.43 22.54
N ILE A 34 31.88 14.15 22.82
CA ILE A 34 32.91 13.14 23.21
C ILE A 34 33.96 13.01 22.11
N ALA A 35 33.56 12.90 20.85
CA ALA A 35 34.49 12.75 19.74
C ALA A 35 35.40 13.97 19.53
N ILE A 36 34.81 15.17 19.60
CA ILE A 36 35.57 16.43 19.48
C ILE A 36 36.52 16.61 20.67
N SER A 37 36.03 16.42 21.91
CA SER A 37 36.83 16.58 23.11
C SER A 37 37.93 15.52 23.24
N ALA A 38 37.73 14.32 22.74
CA ALA A 38 38.77 13.29 22.66
C ALA A 38 39.92 13.73 21.71
N GLY A 39 39.59 14.39 20.56
CA GLY A 39 40.59 14.84 19.60
C GLY A 39 41.37 16.09 20.07
N LEU A 40 40.71 17.00 20.80
CA LEU A 40 41.31 18.24 21.25
C LEU A 40 41.92 18.17 22.68
N GLY A 41 41.46 17.23 23.48
CA GLY A 41 41.76 17.15 24.92
C GLY A 41 42.99 16.29 25.29
N MET A 42 44.04 16.30 24.46
CA MET A 42 45.21 15.42 24.69
C MET A 42 46.03 15.79 25.95
N ASN A 43 45.78 16.94 26.59
CA ASN A 43 46.46 17.35 27.82
C ASN A 43 45.53 17.23 29.05
N PRO A 44 45.65 16.18 29.88
CA PRO A 44 44.71 15.92 30.98
C PRO A 44 44.81 16.94 32.14
N TRP A 45 45.93 17.57 32.33
CA TRP A 45 46.20 18.35 33.53
C TRP A 45 45.74 19.81 33.54
N ARG A 46 45.43 20.41 32.37
CA ARG A 46 45.05 21.82 32.27
C ARG A 46 43.93 22.13 31.27
N SER A 47 43.33 21.16 30.66
CA SER A 47 42.35 21.38 29.59
C SER A 47 40.91 21.26 30.10
N THR A 48 40.12 22.34 30.04
CA THR A 48 38.67 22.33 30.27
C THR A 48 37.98 21.33 29.35
N VAL A 49 38.56 21.11 28.16
CA VAL A 49 38.04 20.13 27.16
C VAL A 49 38.12 18.70 27.69
N TYR A 50 39.19 18.36 28.41
CA TYR A 50 39.31 17.05 29.06
C TYR A 50 38.25 16.85 30.16
N GLN A 51 37.92 17.90 30.93
CA GLN A 51 36.86 17.82 31.95
C GLN A 51 35.49 17.53 31.31
N VAL A 52 35.19 18.19 30.18
CA VAL A 52 33.95 17.91 29.41
C VAL A 52 33.91 16.44 28.93
N PHE A 53 35.04 15.95 28.41
CA PHE A 53 35.18 14.56 28.02
C PHE A 53 34.95 13.61 29.20
N ALA A 54 35.63 13.87 30.32
CA ALA A 54 35.54 13.05 31.54
C ALA A 54 34.14 13.02 32.16
N LEU A 55 33.33 14.04 31.92
CA LEU A 55 31.93 14.09 32.36
C LEU A 55 30.97 13.45 31.33
N ALA A 56 31.19 13.67 30.04
CA ALA A 56 30.30 13.20 29.00
C ALA A 56 30.36 11.67 28.82
N VAL A 57 31.55 11.06 28.96
CA VAL A 57 31.74 9.62 28.82
C VAL A 57 30.97 8.82 29.89
N PRO A 58 31.10 9.05 31.20
CA PRO A 58 30.34 8.34 32.21
C PRO A 58 28.84 8.62 32.12
N LEU A 59 28.41 9.84 31.72
CA LEU A 59 27.02 10.15 31.49
C LEU A 59 26.42 9.23 30.41
N LEU A 60 27.14 9.08 29.30
CA LEU A 60 26.70 8.17 28.21
C LEU A 60 26.74 6.71 28.65
N ALA A 61 27.77 6.32 29.43
CA ALA A 61 27.90 4.96 29.97
C ALA A 61 26.71 4.61 30.87
N VAL A 62 26.32 5.51 31.77
CA VAL A 62 25.15 5.33 32.65
C VAL A 62 23.87 5.22 31.83
N ALA A 63 23.67 6.07 30.81
CA ALA A 63 22.52 5.98 29.89
C ALA A 63 22.44 4.60 29.19
N LEU A 64 23.57 4.07 28.73
CA LEU A 64 23.67 2.74 28.15
C LEU A 64 23.35 1.64 29.16
N LEU A 65 23.87 1.73 30.39
CA LEU A 65 23.58 0.78 31.47
C LEU A 65 22.08 0.70 31.76
N PHE A 66 21.38 1.82 31.86
CA PHE A 66 19.92 1.83 32.02
C PHE A 66 19.18 1.09 30.90
N SER A 67 19.72 1.11 29.68
CA SER A 67 19.15 0.39 28.55
C SER A 67 19.16 -1.13 28.73
N PHE A 68 20.16 -1.73 29.42
CA PHE A 68 20.23 -3.16 29.67
C PHE A 68 19.19 -3.64 30.68
N PHE A 69 18.76 -2.77 31.59
CA PHE A 69 17.74 -3.09 32.58
C PHE A 69 16.31 -2.95 32.05
N PHE A 70 16.16 -2.54 30.78
CA PHE A 70 14.86 -2.38 30.17
C PHE A 70 14.18 -3.74 29.93
N ARG A 71 13.20 -4.06 30.78
CA ARG A 71 12.38 -5.27 30.66
C ARG A 71 10.92 -4.90 30.55
N VAL A 72 10.31 -5.22 29.43
CA VAL A 72 8.89 -5.03 29.17
C VAL A 72 8.27 -6.36 28.77
N ARG A 73 7.16 -6.72 29.44
CA ARG A 73 6.35 -7.90 29.12
C ARG A 73 4.99 -7.44 28.63
N ILE A 74 4.89 -7.25 27.33
CA ILE A 74 3.64 -6.85 26.66
C ILE A 74 3.34 -7.82 25.52
N SER A 75 2.07 -7.91 25.14
CA SER A 75 1.69 -8.47 23.85
C SER A 75 1.01 -7.39 23.02
N VAL A 76 1.16 -7.52 21.72
CA VAL A 76 0.62 -6.57 20.76
C VAL A 76 -0.20 -7.34 19.75
N LYS A 77 -1.45 -6.90 19.56
CA LYS A 77 -2.34 -7.42 18.53
C LYS A 77 -2.79 -6.28 17.63
N ARG A 78 -2.70 -6.48 16.33
CA ARG A 78 -3.04 -5.48 15.31
C ARG A 78 -4.33 -5.88 14.61
N ARG A 79 -5.20 -4.91 14.37
CA ARG A 79 -6.40 -5.09 13.55
C ARG A 79 -6.30 -4.18 12.35
N LEU A 80 -5.90 -4.77 11.22
CA LEU A 80 -5.76 -4.07 9.94
C LEU A 80 -7.07 -4.06 9.16
N PRO A 81 -7.33 -3.06 8.33
CA PRO A 81 -8.35 -3.11 7.30
C PRO A 81 -7.98 -4.11 6.21
N LYS A 82 -8.91 -4.43 5.32
CA LYS A 82 -8.70 -5.41 4.25
C LYS A 82 -7.69 -4.93 3.19
N PHE A 83 -7.59 -3.64 2.97
CA PHE A 83 -6.71 -3.00 1.97
C PHE A 83 -6.37 -1.57 2.39
N ALA A 84 -5.38 -0.99 1.74
CA ALA A 84 -4.95 0.40 1.87
C ALA A 84 -4.80 1.04 0.49
N LEU A 85 -4.64 2.36 0.42
CA LEU A 85 -4.34 3.10 -0.79
C LEU A 85 -2.90 3.65 -0.71
N ALA A 86 -2.18 3.59 -1.81
CA ALA A 86 -0.85 4.16 -1.90
C ALA A 86 -0.93 5.71 -1.81
N GLY A 87 -0.05 6.29 -1.01
CA GLY A 87 0.00 7.74 -0.80
C GLY A 87 -1.07 8.32 0.11
N GLU A 88 -1.96 7.50 0.68
CA GLU A 88 -2.95 7.93 1.67
C GLU A 88 -2.63 7.39 3.06
N PRO A 89 -2.93 8.14 4.12
CA PRO A 89 -2.70 7.69 5.50
C PRO A 89 -3.63 6.52 5.84
N LEU A 90 -3.01 5.40 6.21
CA LEU A 90 -3.71 4.22 6.70
C LEU A 90 -3.77 4.23 8.21
N THR A 91 -4.98 4.36 8.75
CA THR A 91 -5.22 4.30 10.19
C THR A 91 -5.73 2.93 10.61
N TYR A 92 -5.16 2.35 11.65
CA TYR A 92 -5.60 1.08 12.21
C TYR A 92 -5.49 1.05 13.73
N SER A 93 -6.08 0.02 14.34
CA SER A 93 -6.08 -0.15 15.79
C SER A 93 -5.04 -1.18 16.23
N LEU A 94 -4.26 -0.79 17.23
CA LEU A 94 -3.28 -1.63 17.90
C LEU A 94 -3.74 -1.85 19.35
N TRP A 95 -3.85 -3.11 19.75
CA TRP A 95 -4.17 -3.48 21.12
C TRP A 95 -2.89 -3.89 21.83
N VAL A 96 -2.56 -3.19 22.91
CA VAL A 96 -1.38 -3.47 23.72
C VAL A 96 -1.83 -3.96 25.08
N HIS A 97 -1.37 -5.13 25.49
CA HIS A 97 -1.67 -5.72 26.78
C HIS A 97 -0.39 -5.83 27.62
N ASN A 98 -0.43 -5.30 28.82
CA ASN A 98 0.66 -5.36 29.80
C ASN A 98 0.52 -6.63 30.67
N TYR A 99 1.48 -7.53 30.58
CA TYR A 99 1.51 -8.75 31.41
C TYR A 99 2.30 -8.57 32.72
N SER A 100 2.84 -7.39 32.98
CA SER A 100 3.57 -7.13 34.21
C SER A 100 2.67 -6.58 35.31
N ALA A 101 3.00 -6.87 36.56
CA ALA A 101 2.40 -6.28 37.74
C ALA A 101 2.77 -4.79 37.94
N LYS A 102 3.67 -4.25 37.10
CA LYS A 102 4.13 -2.86 37.18
C LYS A 102 3.47 -2.03 36.10
N GLN A 103 3.04 -0.82 36.47
CA GLN A 103 2.59 0.19 35.53
C GLN A 103 3.71 0.54 34.54
N GLN A 104 3.38 0.66 33.25
CA GLN A 104 4.32 1.04 32.20
C GLN A 104 4.03 2.45 31.69
N LYS A 105 5.02 3.35 31.77
CA LYS A 105 4.95 4.76 31.35
C LYS A 105 6.07 5.09 30.39
N GLY A 106 5.86 6.10 29.54
CA GLY A 106 6.90 6.63 28.64
C GLY A 106 7.37 5.62 27.59
N LEU A 107 6.49 4.73 27.13
CA LEU A 107 6.77 3.81 26.05
C LEU A 107 6.42 4.43 24.70
N PHE A 108 7.27 4.26 23.72
CA PHE A 108 7.03 4.63 22.35
C PHE A 108 6.89 3.37 21.49
N LEU A 109 5.96 3.43 20.56
CA LEU A 109 5.70 2.37 19.59
C LEU A 109 6.16 2.83 18.21
N ASN A 110 6.82 1.94 17.49
CA ASN A 110 7.21 2.16 16.10
C ASN A 110 6.93 0.90 15.28
N GLU A 111 6.22 1.06 14.18
CA GLU A 111 5.92 -0.03 13.25
C GLU A 111 7.17 -0.41 12.46
N GLN A 112 7.38 -1.71 12.31
CA GLN A 112 8.48 -2.24 11.52
C GLN A 112 7.94 -2.89 10.25
N PHE A 113 8.53 -2.50 9.13
CA PHE A 113 8.20 -3.00 7.80
C PHE A 113 9.24 -3.99 7.30
N GLY A 114 9.00 -4.58 6.15
CA GLY A 114 9.99 -5.38 5.45
C GLY A 114 11.31 -4.61 5.26
N ASP A 115 12.41 -5.35 5.16
CA ASP A 115 13.74 -4.75 4.95
C ASP A 115 13.82 -4.06 3.58
N PRO A 116 14.04 -2.74 3.51
CA PRO A 116 14.11 -2.02 2.25
C PRO A 116 15.45 -2.19 1.51
N ARG A 117 16.42 -2.84 2.12
CA ARG A 117 17.74 -3.03 1.52
C ARG A 117 17.65 -4.01 0.36
N PRO A 118 18.24 -3.67 -0.81
CA PRO A 118 18.20 -4.54 -1.97
C PRO A 118 18.96 -5.84 -1.72
N SER A 119 18.60 -6.89 -2.45
CA SER A 119 19.42 -8.09 -2.57
C SER A 119 20.68 -7.78 -3.39
N PHE A 120 21.69 -8.66 -3.33
CA PHE A 120 22.90 -8.48 -4.14
C PHE A 120 22.58 -8.53 -5.64
N GLU A 121 21.69 -9.40 -6.05
CA GLU A 121 21.25 -9.51 -7.44
C GLU A 121 20.55 -8.25 -7.90
N GLU A 122 19.59 -7.74 -7.10
CA GLU A 122 18.89 -6.49 -7.40
C GLU A 122 19.87 -5.32 -7.51
N PHE A 123 20.86 -5.23 -6.62
CA PHE A 123 21.87 -4.17 -6.64
C PHE A 123 22.75 -4.21 -7.90
N ILE A 124 23.04 -5.38 -8.45
CA ILE A 124 23.88 -5.53 -9.65
C ILE A 124 23.08 -5.27 -10.94
N TRP A 125 21.87 -5.83 -11.01
CA TRP A 125 21.13 -5.86 -12.27
C TRP A 125 20.18 -4.69 -12.47
N THR A 126 19.74 -4.04 -11.38
CA THR A 126 18.81 -2.91 -11.49
C THR A 126 19.58 -1.59 -11.52
N ARG A 127 19.50 -0.86 -12.62
CA ARG A 127 20.13 0.45 -12.79
C ARG A 127 19.20 1.57 -12.31
N GLU A 128 19.80 2.62 -11.76
CA GLU A 128 19.10 3.89 -11.49
C GLU A 128 18.77 4.58 -12.84
N PRO A 129 17.58 5.19 -13.01
CA PRO A 129 17.21 5.88 -14.26
C PRO A 129 18.21 6.96 -14.71
N GLU A 130 18.87 7.64 -13.78
CA GLU A 130 19.81 8.74 -14.04
C GLU A 130 21.28 8.28 -14.01
N GLU A 131 21.57 6.99 -13.94
CA GLU A 131 22.92 6.46 -13.78
C GLU A 131 23.85 6.87 -14.94
N ASP A 132 23.33 6.95 -16.16
CA ASP A 132 24.11 7.29 -17.34
C ASP A 132 24.56 8.77 -17.37
N SER A 133 23.86 9.65 -16.64
CA SER A 133 24.25 11.07 -16.51
C SER A 133 25.27 11.32 -15.39
N ARG A 134 25.56 10.33 -14.53
CA ARG A 134 26.47 10.45 -13.40
C ARG A 134 27.93 10.47 -13.85
N ASN A 135 28.80 11.03 -13.01
CA ASN A 135 30.24 11.02 -13.22
C ASN A 135 30.83 9.60 -13.06
N ALA A 136 32.05 9.38 -13.55
CA ALA A 136 32.73 8.08 -13.54
C ALA A 136 32.93 7.49 -12.14
N TRP A 137 33.17 8.35 -11.14
CA TRP A 137 33.35 7.94 -9.74
C TRP A 137 32.05 7.39 -9.15
N ASP A 138 30.94 8.10 -9.34
CA ASP A 138 29.61 7.68 -8.85
C ASP A 138 29.15 6.38 -9.52
N LYS A 139 29.39 6.23 -10.82
CA LYS A 139 29.15 4.97 -11.56
C LYS A 139 29.95 3.81 -11.00
N ARG A 140 31.22 4.06 -10.61
CA ARG A 140 32.11 3.02 -10.06
C ARG A 140 31.71 2.61 -8.65
N THR A 141 31.33 3.55 -7.80
CA THR A 141 30.94 3.30 -6.41
C THR A 141 29.49 2.80 -6.29
N MET A 142 28.61 3.15 -7.24
CA MET A 142 27.19 2.78 -7.24
C MET A 142 26.44 3.22 -5.98
N VAL A 143 26.91 4.27 -5.28
CA VAL A 143 26.29 4.75 -4.04
C VAL A 143 24.88 5.28 -4.25
N TYR A 144 24.65 6.01 -5.33
CA TYR A 144 23.33 6.54 -5.67
C TYR A 144 22.35 5.44 -6.06
N ARG A 145 22.82 4.40 -6.77
CA ARG A 145 22.03 3.19 -7.06
C ARG A 145 21.56 2.53 -5.76
N TRP A 146 22.44 2.39 -4.76
CA TRP A 146 22.08 1.87 -3.46
C TRP A 146 21.00 2.73 -2.79
N MET A 147 21.19 4.04 -2.72
CA MET A 147 20.24 4.97 -2.10
C MET A 147 18.88 4.95 -2.80
N TRP A 148 18.90 4.92 -4.13
CA TRP A 148 17.67 4.84 -4.93
C TRP A 148 16.93 3.51 -4.71
N LEU A 149 17.63 2.37 -4.68
CA LEU A 149 17.02 1.07 -4.41
C LEU A 149 16.41 1.00 -3.01
N VAL A 150 17.11 1.49 -1.98
CA VAL A 150 16.57 1.55 -0.62
C VAL A 150 15.33 2.46 -0.55
N ALA A 151 15.34 3.59 -1.24
CA ALA A 151 14.19 4.49 -1.29
C ALA A 151 13.00 3.85 -2.03
N LYS A 152 13.26 3.16 -3.14
CA LYS A 152 12.30 2.43 -3.95
C LYS A 152 11.67 1.26 -3.17
N ASN A 153 12.50 0.47 -2.47
CA ASN A 153 12.02 -0.71 -1.74
C ASN A 153 11.35 -0.36 -0.41
N ARG A 154 11.38 0.90 -0.01
CA ARG A 154 10.69 1.36 1.19
C ARG A 154 9.19 1.30 1.00
N GLN A 155 8.53 0.34 1.64
CA GLN A 155 7.11 0.07 1.46
C GLN A 155 6.19 1.11 2.10
N ALA A 156 6.56 1.63 3.28
CA ALA A 156 5.75 2.62 4.01
C ALA A 156 6.59 3.54 4.89
N LYS A 157 5.97 4.65 5.31
CA LYS A 157 6.47 5.55 6.35
C LYS A 157 5.57 5.43 7.58
N GLY A 158 6.15 5.26 8.76
CA GLY A 158 5.47 5.31 10.04
C GLY A 158 6.12 6.34 10.95
N LYS A 159 5.34 6.93 11.84
CA LYS A 159 5.84 7.81 12.91
C LYS A 159 5.88 7.05 14.22
N GLU A 160 6.89 7.35 15.05
CA GLU A 160 6.93 6.86 16.42
C GLU A 160 5.80 7.51 17.22
N GLN A 161 5.04 6.70 17.96
CA GLN A 161 3.88 7.16 18.71
C GLN A 161 4.04 6.86 20.20
N LEU A 162 3.74 7.84 21.05
CA LEU A 162 3.74 7.65 22.50
C LEU A 162 2.56 6.76 22.90
N LEU A 163 2.84 5.72 23.68
CA LEU A 163 1.85 4.85 24.26
C LEU A 163 1.26 5.48 25.53
N PRO A 164 -0.06 5.51 25.70
CA PRO A 164 -0.68 5.88 26.97
C PRO A 164 -0.14 5.01 28.12
N THR A 165 -0.27 5.49 29.33
CA THR A 165 0.15 4.76 30.51
C THR A 165 -0.63 3.45 30.62
N LEU A 166 0.10 2.32 30.61
CA LEU A 166 -0.50 1.00 30.78
C LEU A 166 -0.58 0.63 32.26
N ALA A 167 -1.80 0.41 32.75
CA ALA A 167 -2.00 -0.16 34.09
C ALA A 167 -1.41 -1.56 34.21
N PRO A 168 -1.11 -2.05 35.44
CA PRO A 168 -0.78 -3.44 35.66
C PRO A 168 -1.87 -4.35 35.08
N HIS A 169 -1.48 -5.36 34.30
CA HIS A 169 -2.38 -6.28 33.60
C HIS A 169 -3.45 -5.59 32.71
N GLY A 170 -3.28 -4.28 32.44
CA GLY A 170 -4.20 -3.48 31.63
C GLY A 170 -4.07 -3.71 30.13
N LYS A 171 -5.15 -3.39 29.42
CA LYS A 171 -5.20 -3.41 27.94
C LYS A 171 -5.55 -2.02 27.45
N GLU A 172 -4.77 -1.54 26.49
CA GLU A 172 -5.01 -0.24 25.86
C GLU A 172 -5.12 -0.37 24.36
N LYS A 173 -6.04 0.43 23.78
CA LYS A 173 -6.24 0.54 22.35
C LYS A 173 -5.60 1.82 21.84
N VAL A 174 -4.61 1.69 20.98
CA VAL A 174 -3.93 2.82 20.36
C VAL A 174 -4.28 2.87 18.87
N ARG A 175 -4.60 4.07 18.38
CA ARG A 175 -4.77 4.32 16.96
C ARG A 175 -3.39 4.58 16.36
N PHE A 176 -3.04 3.82 15.37
CA PHE A 176 -1.76 3.91 14.67
C PHE A 176 -1.97 4.37 13.24
N GLU A 177 -1.06 5.21 12.74
CA GLU A 177 -1.12 5.76 11.41
C GLU A 177 0.20 5.48 10.67
N ILE A 178 0.08 4.94 9.47
CA ILE A 178 1.20 4.74 8.55
C ILE A 178 0.82 5.23 7.16
N MET A 179 1.81 5.57 6.33
CA MET A 179 1.61 5.97 4.95
C MET A 179 2.25 4.94 4.02
N PRO A 180 1.47 4.07 3.37
CA PRO A 180 1.95 3.21 2.30
C PRO A 180 2.47 4.05 1.13
N LEU A 181 3.63 3.71 0.57
CA LEU A 181 4.26 4.49 -0.50
C LEU A 181 3.95 3.94 -1.88
N HIS A 182 3.90 2.62 -2.01
CA HIS A 182 3.75 1.92 -3.27
C HIS A 182 2.60 0.93 -3.20
N ARG A 183 2.00 0.61 -4.36
CA ARG A 183 1.03 -0.47 -4.48
C ARG A 183 1.72 -1.83 -4.27
N GLY A 184 0.95 -2.81 -3.86
CA GLY A 184 1.46 -4.16 -3.68
C GLY A 184 1.21 -4.70 -2.27
N TYR A 185 1.97 -5.69 -1.85
CA TYR A 185 1.87 -6.20 -0.50
C TYR A 185 2.78 -5.41 0.45
N LEU A 186 2.18 -4.76 1.43
CA LEU A 186 2.88 -4.14 2.53
C LEU A 186 3.07 -5.17 3.65
N GLU A 187 4.31 -5.45 3.98
CA GLU A 187 4.69 -6.39 5.04
C GLU A 187 4.97 -5.65 6.34
N LEU A 188 4.18 -5.96 7.35
CA LEU A 188 4.33 -5.45 8.70
C LEU A 188 4.96 -6.57 9.54
N THR A 189 6.24 -6.47 9.84
CA THR A 189 7.02 -7.54 10.49
C THR A 189 6.79 -7.60 11.98
N GLY A 190 6.56 -6.46 12.62
CA GLY A 190 6.34 -6.38 14.06
C GLY A 190 6.37 -4.96 14.58
N ILE A 191 6.34 -4.83 15.89
CA ILE A 191 6.35 -3.55 16.57
C ILE A 191 7.58 -3.44 17.43
N ARG A 192 8.28 -2.33 17.29
CA ARG A 192 9.36 -1.95 18.19
C ARG A 192 8.80 -1.06 19.29
N VAL A 193 9.06 -1.46 20.51
CA VAL A 193 8.74 -0.69 21.71
C VAL A 193 10.04 -0.09 22.22
N SER A 194 10.05 1.20 22.44
CA SER A 194 11.21 1.91 22.93
C SER A 194 10.87 2.73 24.19
N ARG A 195 11.85 2.90 25.06
CA ARG A 195 11.81 3.81 26.21
C ARG A 195 13.10 4.59 26.26
N PRO A 196 13.06 5.93 26.32
CA PRO A 196 14.24 6.71 26.55
C PRO A 196 14.78 6.45 27.97
N ASP A 197 16.08 6.56 28.15
CA ASP A 197 16.73 6.58 29.44
C ASP A 197 16.33 7.84 30.23
N PRO A 198 16.60 7.93 31.54
CA PRO A 198 16.26 9.10 32.36
C PRO A 198 16.88 10.42 31.88
N PHE A 199 18.03 10.36 31.20
CA PHE A 199 18.71 11.54 30.63
C PHE A 199 18.25 11.88 29.21
N GLY A 200 17.45 11.03 28.59
CA GLY A 200 16.95 11.20 27.23
C GLY A 200 18.03 11.08 26.16
N LEU A 201 19.16 10.41 26.42
CA LEU A 201 20.29 10.27 25.48
C LEU A 201 20.15 9.02 24.60
N PHE A 202 19.68 7.94 25.20
CA PHE A 202 19.59 6.64 24.56
C PHE A 202 18.22 6.00 24.73
N LYS A 203 17.73 5.29 23.71
CA LYS A 203 16.46 4.56 23.75
C LYS A 203 16.72 3.07 23.88
N ALA A 204 16.25 2.48 24.97
CA ALA A 204 16.16 1.04 25.11
C ALA A 204 15.04 0.53 24.20
N CYS A 205 15.32 -0.44 23.33
CA CYS A 205 14.37 -0.95 22.34
C CYS A 205 14.16 -2.45 22.51
N ARG A 206 12.91 -2.88 22.36
CA ARG A 206 12.52 -4.30 22.28
C ARG A 206 11.60 -4.53 21.10
N PHE A 207 11.87 -5.58 20.33
CA PHE A 207 11.07 -5.95 19.16
C PHE A 207 10.05 -7.04 19.56
N PHE A 208 8.81 -6.85 19.10
CA PHE A 208 7.71 -7.79 19.26
C PHE A 208 7.24 -8.23 17.88
N PRO A 209 7.53 -9.49 17.50
CA PRO A 209 7.13 -10.00 16.19
C PRO A 209 5.60 -10.09 16.10
N CYS A 210 5.03 -9.53 15.06
CA CYS A 210 3.61 -9.59 14.73
C CYS A 210 3.46 -9.44 13.22
N TYR A 211 3.75 -10.54 12.50
CA TYR A 211 3.76 -10.53 11.05
C TYR A 211 2.34 -10.48 10.48
N GLN A 212 2.08 -9.52 9.63
CA GLN A 212 0.85 -9.40 8.85
C GLN A 212 1.14 -8.77 7.50
N ARG A 213 0.31 -9.08 6.51
CA ARG A 213 0.35 -8.48 5.18
C ARG A 213 -0.94 -7.75 4.90
N ILE A 214 -0.86 -6.60 4.25
CA ILE A 214 -2.00 -5.87 3.74
C ILE A 214 -1.78 -5.56 2.26
N LEU A 215 -2.86 -5.65 1.47
CA LEU A 215 -2.82 -5.26 0.07
C LEU A 215 -2.99 -3.74 -0.05
N VAL A 216 -2.01 -3.10 -0.67
CA VAL A 216 -2.05 -1.68 -1.01
C VAL A 216 -2.46 -1.53 -2.46
N LEU A 217 -3.55 -0.83 -2.70
CA LEU A 217 -4.07 -0.50 -4.01
C LEU A 217 -3.32 0.70 -4.60
N PRO A 218 -3.34 0.90 -5.92
CA PRO A 218 -2.78 2.08 -6.56
C PRO A 218 -3.39 3.37 -5.99
N LYS A 219 -2.65 4.46 -6.11
CA LYS A 219 -3.13 5.80 -5.78
C LYS A 219 -4.37 6.12 -6.61
N ARG A 220 -5.34 6.77 -6.00
CA ARG A 220 -6.55 7.22 -6.69
C ARG A 220 -6.50 8.72 -6.92
N TYR A 221 -6.80 9.11 -8.13
CA TYR A 221 -6.99 10.50 -8.51
C TYR A 221 -8.49 10.82 -8.55
N ARG A 222 -8.85 12.02 -8.16
CA ARG A 222 -10.19 12.54 -8.41
C ARG A 222 -10.25 12.92 -9.87
N LEU A 223 -10.93 12.10 -10.66
CA LEU A 223 -11.19 12.42 -12.06
C LEU A 223 -12.41 13.32 -12.16
N PRO A 224 -12.43 14.30 -13.07
CA PRO A 224 -13.65 15.00 -13.41
C PRO A 224 -14.65 14.01 -13.99
N GLN A 225 -15.92 14.38 -14.02
CA GLN A 225 -16.94 13.57 -14.68
C GLN A 225 -16.59 13.47 -16.16
N VAL A 226 -16.27 12.27 -16.61
CA VAL A 226 -15.88 12.01 -17.99
C VAL A 226 -17.14 11.53 -18.71
N ASP A 227 -17.70 12.40 -19.54
CA ASP A 227 -18.78 12.02 -20.43
C ASP A 227 -18.20 11.17 -21.56
N LEU A 228 -18.22 9.85 -21.34
CA LEU A 228 -17.79 8.91 -22.37
C LEU A 228 -18.83 8.89 -23.49
N PRO A 229 -18.43 8.99 -24.78
CA PRO A 229 -19.34 8.98 -25.90
C PRO A 229 -20.08 7.65 -25.95
N GLY A 230 -21.38 7.68 -25.81
CA GLY A 230 -22.25 6.52 -25.74
C GLY A 230 -23.56 6.91 -25.10
N SER A 231 -24.37 7.68 -25.80
CA SER A 231 -25.72 8.00 -25.33
C SER A 231 -26.54 6.72 -25.21
N ARG A 232 -27.35 6.63 -24.16
CA ARG A 232 -28.48 5.69 -24.07
C ARG A 232 -29.32 5.88 -25.34
N ARG A 233 -29.10 5.09 -26.39
CA ARG A 233 -30.04 5.06 -27.49
C ARG A 233 -31.22 4.21 -27.04
N HIS A 234 -32.24 4.89 -26.58
CA HIS A 234 -33.60 4.35 -26.66
C HIS A 234 -33.89 4.13 -28.15
N GLN A 235 -33.84 2.91 -28.60
CA GLN A 235 -34.33 2.54 -29.90
C GLN A 235 -35.69 1.88 -29.71
N PRO A 236 -36.77 2.64 -29.93
CA PRO A 236 -38.09 2.05 -29.96
C PRO A 236 -38.24 1.21 -31.24
N GLY A 237 -38.39 -0.11 -31.08
CA GLY A 237 -38.88 -0.99 -32.13
C GLY A 237 -37.95 -1.14 -33.34
N GLY A 238 -36.98 -1.99 -33.24
CA GLY A 238 -36.24 -2.48 -34.40
C GLY A 238 -35.72 -3.91 -34.09
N VAL A 239 -36.28 -4.90 -34.74
CA VAL A 239 -35.67 -6.22 -34.85
C VAL A 239 -34.43 -6.07 -35.69
N SER A 240 -33.27 -5.96 -35.06
CA SER A 240 -32.00 -5.96 -35.75
C SER A 240 -30.96 -6.59 -34.84
N LEU A 241 -30.58 -7.80 -35.20
CA LEU A 241 -29.27 -8.45 -35.07
C LEU A 241 -28.35 -7.90 -33.96
N ALA A 242 -28.70 -8.08 -32.70
CA ALA A 242 -27.75 -8.14 -31.63
C ALA A 242 -27.83 -9.54 -31.02
N SER A 243 -27.14 -10.48 -31.65
CA SER A 243 -26.75 -11.74 -31.08
C SER A 243 -25.78 -11.48 -29.94
N SER A 244 -26.30 -11.11 -28.78
CA SER A 244 -25.63 -11.34 -27.48
C SER A 244 -26.52 -10.87 -26.34
N VAL A 245 -27.23 -11.81 -25.76
CA VAL A 245 -27.43 -11.99 -24.32
C VAL A 245 -27.62 -10.73 -23.51
N GLY A 246 -28.82 -10.22 -23.51
CA GLY A 246 -29.35 -9.34 -22.50
C GLY A 246 -30.83 -9.67 -22.33
N ASN A 247 -31.14 -10.66 -21.54
CA ASN A 247 -32.54 -10.86 -21.09
C ASN A 247 -32.76 -9.88 -19.93
N SER A 248 -33.03 -8.64 -20.20
CA SER A 248 -33.71 -7.79 -19.24
C SER A 248 -35.22 -8.07 -19.42
N ASP A 249 -35.80 -8.75 -18.44
CA ASP A 249 -37.23 -9.01 -18.35
C ASP A 249 -37.98 -7.83 -17.71
N GLU A 250 -37.59 -6.56 -18.01
CA GLU A 250 -38.30 -5.43 -17.47
C GLU A 250 -39.56 -5.15 -18.26
N PHE A 251 -40.71 -5.47 -17.67
CA PHE A 251 -42.00 -5.28 -18.24
C PHE A 251 -42.33 -3.78 -18.35
N VAL A 252 -42.63 -3.30 -19.55
CA VAL A 252 -42.95 -1.89 -19.82
C VAL A 252 -44.45 -1.71 -20.07
N SER A 253 -45.03 -2.50 -20.96
CA SER A 253 -46.43 -2.32 -21.38
C SER A 253 -47.02 -3.58 -21.97
N LEU A 254 -48.35 -3.55 -22.16
CA LEU A 254 -49.09 -4.53 -22.88
C LEU A 254 -49.51 -3.92 -24.24
N ARG A 255 -49.29 -4.63 -25.34
CA ARG A 255 -49.75 -4.26 -26.68
C ARG A 255 -50.48 -5.39 -27.37
N GLU A 256 -51.25 -5.07 -28.39
CA GLU A 256 -51.86 -6.09 -29.21
C GLU A 256 -50.82 -6.91 -29.97
N TYR A 257 -51.07 -8.21 -30.10
CA TYR A 257 -50.22 -9.16 -30.82
C TYR A 257 -50.12 -8.79 -32.29
N ARG A 258 -48.93 -8.88 -32.85
CA ARG A 258 -48.63 -8.74 -34.26
C ARG A 258 -48.03 -10.03 -34.79
N SER A 259 -48.34 -10.39 -36.04
CA SER A 259 -47.74 -11.57 -36.67
C SER A 259 -46.23 -11.49 -36.62
N GLY A 260 -45.58 -12.54 -36.04
CA GLY A 260 -44.13 -12.61 -35.78
C GLY A 260 -43.74 -12.43 -34.32
N ASP A 261 -44.64 -12.04 -33.43
CA ASP A 261 -44.33 -11.94 -32.00
C ASP A 261 -44.20 -13.37 -31.39
N PRO A 262 -43.23 -13.59 -30.50
CA PRO A 262 -43.02 -14.88 -29.84
C PRO A 262 -44.21 -15.24 -28.95
N LEU A 263 -44.79 -16.40 -29.13
CA LEU A 263 -45.95 -16.89 -28.35
C LEU A 263 -45.71 -16.94 -26.84
N ARG A 264 -44.45 -17.12 -26.42
CA ARG A 264 -44.06 -17.12 -25.00
C ARG A 264 -44.28 -15.78 -24.30
N ARG A 265 -44.41 -14.66 -25.06
CA ARG A 265 -44.64 -13.31 -24.53
C ARG A 265 -46.12 -12.96 -24.43
N ILE A 266 -47.05 -13.87 -24.82
CA ILE A 266 -48.50 -13.64 -24.71
C ILE A 266 -48.88 -13.51 -23.22
N HIS A 267 -49.65 -12.47 -22.92
CA HIS A 267 -50.23 -12.29 -21.58
C HIS A 267 -51.60 -12.98 -21.50
N TRP A 268 -51.59 -14.27 -21.21
CA TRP A 268 -52.76 -15.14 -21.21
C TRP A 268 -53.93 -14.61 -20.35
N LYS A 269 -53.63 -13.95 -19.22
CA LYS A 269 -54.62 -13.37 -18.33
C LYS A 269 -55.40 -12.20 -19.01
N SER A 270 -54.74 -11.39 -19.78
CA SER A 270 -55.40 -10.30 -20.53
C SER A 270 -56.19 -10.83 -21.70
N TRP A 271 -55.66 -11.81 -22.39
CA TRP A 271 -56.41 -12.49 -23.47
C TRP A 271 -57.72 -13.09 -22.97
N ALA A 272 -57.72 -13.80 -21.85
CA ALA A 272 -58.93 -14.38 -21.24
C ALA A 272 -59.97 -13.33 -20.85
N LYS A 273 -59.57 -12.07 -20.55
CA LYS A 273 -60.49 -11.00 -20.19
C LYS A 273 -61.03 -10.23 -21.40
N THR A 274 -60.21 -10.00 -22.43
CA THR A 274 -60.54 -9.08 -23.53
C THR A 274 -60.86 -9.80 -24.84
N GLY A 275 -60.62 -11.12 -24.94
CA GLY A 275 -60.73 -11.88 -26.17
C GLY A 275 -59.70 -11.52 -27.25
N LYS A 276 -58.84 -10.57 -27.01
CA LYS A 276 -57.80 -10.13 -27.93
C LYS A 276 -56.42 -10.62 -27.49
N LEU A 277 -55.62 -11.11 -28.43
CA LEU A 277 -54.24 -11.53 -28.15
C LEU A 277 -53.39 -10.30 -27.76
N ILE A 278 -52.89 -10.29 -26.53
CA ILE A 278 -52.09 -9.23 -25.97
C ILE A 278 -50.71 -9.81 -25.63
N VAL A 279 -49.66 -9.06 -25.98
CA VAL A 279 -48.24 -9.42 -25.77
C VAL A 279 -47.62 -8.49 -24.76
N LYS A 280 -46.82 -9.04 -23.89
CA LYS A 280 -45.94 -8.27 -22.97
C LYS A 280 -44.80 -7.63 -23.76
N ASN A 281 -44.75 -6.31 -23.70
CA ASN A 281 -43.63 -5.56 -24.26
C ASN A 281 -42.56 -5.37 -23.20
N TYR A 282 -41.36 -5.82 -23.49
CA TYR A 282 -40.20 -5.69 -22.64
C TYR A 282 -39.27 -4.65 -23.27
N GLN A 283 -38.62 -3.83 -22.43
CA GLN A 283 -37.63 -2.90 -22.88
C GLN A 283 -36.24 -3.48 -22.62
N ASP A 284 -35.46 -3.63 -23.69
CA ASP A 284 -34.07 -4.02 -23.55
C ASP A 284 -33.25 -2.79 -23.13
N GLU A 285 -32.73 -2.82 -21.93
CA GLU A 285 -31.74 -1.82 -21.48
C GLU A 285 -30.38 -2.15 -22.07
N PHE A 286 -29.90 -1.33 -22.98
CA PHE A 286 -28.55 -1.41 -23.50
C PHE A 286 -27.61 -0.59 -22.62
N PHE A 287 -26.72 -1.26 -21.91
CA PHE A 287 -25.62 -0.59 -21.21
C PHE A 287 -24.49 -0.32 -22.20
N VAL A 288 -24.03 0.93 -22.21
CA VAL A 288 -22.86 1.28 -23.01
C VAL A 288 -21.65 0.60 -22.38
N ARG A 289 -20.87 -0.09 -23.21
CA ARG A 289 -19.66 -0.79 -22.81
C ARG A 289 -18.45 -0.01 -23.24
N HIS A 290 -17.58 0.31 -22.28
CA HIS A 290 -16.31 1.00 -22.53
C HIS A 290 -15.16 0.04 -22.32
N GLY A 291 -14.17 0.04 -23.20
CA GLY A 291 -12.94 -0.72 -23.07
C GLY A 291 -11.80 0.19 -22.67
N LEU A 292 -11.16 -0.09 -21.53
CA LEU A 292 -9.91 0.55 -21.13
C LEU A 292 -8.76 -0.42 -21.43
N VAL A 293 -7.97 -0.07 -22.44
CA VAL A 293 -6.78 -0.84 -22.82
C VAL A 293 -5.57 -0.19 -22.17
N MET A 294 -4.84 -0.95 -21.35
CA MET A 294 -3.63 -0.48 -20.70
C MET A 294 -2.42 -1.13 -21.35
N ASP A 295 -1.51 -0.30 -21.88
CA ASP A 295 -0.21 -0.75 -22.36
C ASP A 295 0.67 -1.14 -21.18
N THR A 296 1.08 -2.40 -21.14
CA THR A 296 1.91 -2.99 -20.09
C THR A 296 3.30 -3.33 -20.57
N PHE A 297 3.63 -3.07 -21.83
CA PHE A 297 4.95 -3.31 -22.36
C PHE A 297 5.92 -2.23 -21.87
N GLN A 298 6.99 -2.65 -21.23
CA GLN A 298 7.99 -1.78 -20.66
C GLN A 298 9.39 -2.26 -21.06
N GLU A 299 10.22 -1.32 -21.47
CA GLU A 299 11.65 -1.58 -21.72
C GLU A 299 12.43 -1.69 -20.41
N GLN A 300 11.97 -1.02 -19.35
CA GLN A 300 12.64 -1.01 -18.05
C GLN A 300 11.78 -1.68 -16.98
N PRO A 301 12.37 -2.43 -16.04
CA PRO A 301 11.62 -3.15 -14.99
C PRO A 301 10.83 -2.21 -14.06
N HIS A 302 11.11 -0.92 -14.09
CA HIS A 302 10.41 0.10 -13.30
C HIS A 302 10.28 1.39 -14.11
N SER A 303 9.05 1.72 -14.45
CA SER A 303 8.70 2.98 -15.11
C SER A 303 7.75 3.77 -14.23
N ARG A 304 8.12 5.02 -13.93
CA ARG A 304 7.23 5.96 -13.22
C ARG A 304 5.96 6.22 -14.02
N ALA A 305 6.09 6.31 -15.34
CA ALA A 305 4.95 6.48 -16.24
C ALA A 305 3.96 5.32 -16.14
N PHE A 306 4.46 4.09 -16.02
CA PHE A 306 3.61 2.92 -15.84
C PHE A 306 2.87 2.92 -14.50
N GLU A 307 3.52 3.31 -13.39
CA GLU A 307 2.87 3.43 -12.09
C GLU A 307 1.75 4.48 -12.10
N GLU A 308 1.96 5.59 -12.80
CA GLU A 308 0.94 6.64 -12.99
C GLU A 308 -0.20 6.13 -13.90
N ALA A 309 0.11 5.42 -14.97
CA ALA A 309 -0.90 4.81 -15.85
C ALA A 309 -1.79 3.82 -15.08
N VAL A 310 -1.20 2.97 -14.23
CA VAL A 310 -1.96 2.05 -13.37
C VAL A 310 -2.83 2.83 -12.37
N SER A 311 -2.33 3.92 -11.81
CA SER A 311 -3.09 4.77 -10.88
C SER A 311 -4.26 5.48 -11.57
N LEU A 312 -4.06 5.96 -12.80
CA LEU A 312 -5.12 6.51 -13.64
C LEU A 312 -6.16 5.45 -14.00
N ALA A 313 -5.73 4.28 -14.47
CA ALA A 313 -6.64 3.18 -14.80
C ALA A 313 -7.50 2.76 -13.58
N ALA A 314 -6.89 2.64 -12.40
CA ALA A 314 -7.62 2.36 -11.17
C ALA A 314 -8.62 3.46 -10.80
N SER A 315 -8.29 4.72 -11.10
CA SER A 315 -9.16 5.87 -10.87
C SER A 315 -10.36 5.86 -11.83
N PHE A 316 -10.14 5.57 -13.11
CA PHE A 316 -11.22 5.39 -14.10
C PHE A 316 -12.17 4.27 -13.69
N VAL A 317 -11.64 3.08 -13.35
CA VAL A 317 -12.47 1.94 -12.90
C VAL A 317 -13.33 2.34 -11.70
N SER A 318 -12.79 3.11 -10.76
CA SER A 318 -13.56 3.52 -9.57
C SER A 318 -14.60 4.62 -9.86
N THR A 319 -14.42 5.42 -10.90
CA THR A 319 -15.31 6.53 -11.25
C THR A 319 -16.44 6.10 -12.19
N VAL A 320 -16.13 5.28 -13.19
CA VAL A 320 -17.09 4.85 -14.21
C VAL A 320 -18.14 3.88 -13.66
N GLU A 321 -17.79 3.04 -12.67
CA GLU A 321 -18.77 2.12 -12.05
C GLU A 321 -19.95 2.83 -11.36
N THR A 322 -19.82 4.09 -11.05
CA THR A 322 -20.90 4.87 -10.43
C THR A 322 -21.91 5.42 -11.43
N GLN A 323 -21.67 5.30 -12.74
CA GLN A 323 -22.44 5.97 -13.80
C GLN A 323 -23.22 5.03 -14.73
N GLU A 324 -23.62 3.85 -14.28
CA GLU A 324 -24.42 2.90 -15.06
C GLU A 324 -23.76 2.39 -16.37
N ALA A 325 -22.47 2.67 -16.57
CA ALA A 325 -21.70 2.15 -17.70
C ALA A 325 -20.90 0.90 -17.31
N LEU A 326 -20.75 -0.02 -18.23
CA LEU A 326 -19.89 -1.21 -18.06
C LEU A 326 -18.49 -0.88 -18.56
N LEU A 327 -17.48 -1.13 -17.73
CA LEU A 327 -16.08 -0.93 -18.09
C LEU A 327 -15.36 -2.27 -18.16
N ASP A 328 -14.78 -2.55 -19.31
CA ASP A 328 -13.89 -3.68 -19.52
C ASP A 328 -12.44 -3.19 -19.45
N LEU A 329 -11.65 -3.79 -18.57
CA LEU A 329 -10.22 -3.50 -18.46
C LEU A 329 -9.42 -4.58 -19.16
N MET A 330 -8.61 -4.19 -20.12
CA MET A 330 -7.75 -5.08 -20.91
C MET A 330 -6.27 -4.73 -20.71
N PHE A 331 -5.45 -5.72 -20.48
CA PHE A 331 -4.00 -5.57 -20.45
C PHE A 331 -3.30 -6.90 -20.76
N VAL A 332 -2.05 -6.83 -21.14
CA VAL A 332 -1.21 -8.00 -21.45
C VAL A 332 -0.23 -8.22 -20.31
N GLY A 333 -0.21 -9.44 -19.77
CA GLY A 333 0.81 -9.93 -18.85
C GLY A 333 1.50 -11.13 -19.48
N ASN A 334 1.63 -12.24 -18.77
CA ASN A 334 2.02 -13.52 -19.36
C ASN A 334 1.00 -14.01 -20.39
N LYS A 335 -0.24 -13.52 -20.26
CA LYS A 335 -1.38 -13.76 -21.13
C LYS A 335 -2.15 -12.47 -21.27
N ALA A 336 -3.01 -12.39 -22.28
CA ALA A 336 -3.97 -11.30 -22.38
C ALA A 336 -5.04 -11.47 -21.28
N TYR A 337 -5.27 -10.43 -20.50
CA TYR A 337 -6.31 -10.35 -19.47
C TYR A 337 -7.38 -9.38 -19.90
N CYS A 338 -8.64 -9.81 -19.75
CA CYS A 338 -9.80 -8.96 -19.92
C CYS A 338 -10.69 -9.13 -18.67
N PHE A 339 -10.88 -8.04 -17.94
CA PHE A 339 -11.78 -8.00 -16.78
C PHE A 339 -13.00 -7.19 -17.15
N SER A 340 -14.16 -7.86 -17.21
CA SER A 340 -15.43 -7.24 -17.51
C SER A 340 -16.21 -6.96 -16.23
N SER A 341 -16.75 -5.75 -16.09
CA SER A 341 -17.72 -5.42 -15.06
C SER A 341 -19.11 -5.80 -15.54
N GLY A 342 -19.44 -7.09 -15.58
CA GLY A 342 -20.76 -7.58 -15.98
C GLY A 342 -21.66 -7.91 -14.80
N ARG A 343 -22.97 -7.69 -14.93
CA ARG A 343 -24.02 -8.23 -14.05
C ARG A 343 -24.11 -9.77 -14.22
N GLY A 344 -23.08 -10.51 -13.88
CA GLY A 344 -23.04 -11.97 -14.10
C GLY A 344 -22.93 -12.80 -12.83
N VAL A 345 -22.95 -12.18 -11.64
CA VAL A 345 -23.06 -12.92 -10.39
C VAL A 345 -24.19 -12.29 -9.57
N ARG A 346 -25.36 -12.89 -9.62
CA ARG A 346 -26.35 -12.74 -8.56
C ARG A 346 -25.70 -13.14 -7.25
N SER A 347 -25.13 -12.22 -6.54
CA SER A 347 -24.98 -12.32 -5.10
C SER A 347 -26.00 -11.35 -4.51
N SER A 348 -27.11 -11.93 -4.06
CA SER A 348 -27.98 -11.33 -3.08
C SER A 348 -27.14 -10.85 -1.90
N LEU A 349 -26.84 -9.58 -1.89
CA LEU A 349 -26.55 -8.78 -0.69
C LEU A 349 -26.35 -7.34 -1.19
N MET A 350 -27.43 -6.59 -1.10
CA MET A 350 -27.42 -5.14 -1.16
C MET A 350 -26.46 -4.64 -0.08
N ASN A 351 -25.41 -3.99 -0.50
CA ASN A 351 -24.82 -2.76 0.03
C ASN A 351 -23.41 -2.60 -0.48
N SER A 352 -23.19 -1.46 -1.10
CA SER A 352 -21.95 -0.81 -1.47
C SER A 352 -21.41 -1.06 -2.90
N SER A 353 -21.74 -0.11 -3.76
CA SER A 353 -21.02 0.17 -5.02
C SER A 353 -19.49 0.22 -4.88
N GLY A 354 -18.97 0.52 -3.68
CA GLY A 354 -17.55 0.50 -3.39
C GLY A 354 -16.87 -0.89 -3.34
N GLU A 355 -17.63 -1.95 -3.04
CA GLU A 355 -17.03 -3.30 -2.91
C GLU A 355 -16.76 -3.98 -4.27
N LYS A 356 -17.52 -3.63 -5.30
CA LYS A 356 -17.34 -4.15 -6.67
C LYS A 356 -16.14 -3.51 -7.35
N ALA A 357 -16.04 -2.18 -7.28
CA ALA A 357 -14.87 -1.43 -7.72
C ALA A 357 -13.60 -1.92 -7.04
N LEU A 358 -13.71 -2.25 -5.77
CA LEU A 358 -12.63 -2.80 -4.98
C LEU A 358 -12.19 -4.20 -5.48
N LYS A 359 -13.14 -5.10 -5.77
CA LYS A 359 -12.81 -6.43 -6.30
C LYS A 359 -12.14 -6.35 -7.67
N ALA A 360 -12.56 -5.43 -8.52
CA ALA A 360 -11.92 -5.15 -9.81
C ALA A 360 -10.51 -4.59 -9.62
N ALA A 361 -10.33 -3.60 -8.75
CA ALA A 361 -9.02 -3.04 -8.41
C ALA A 361 -8.09 -4.09 -7.76
N ILE A 362 -8.60 -4.95 -6.89
CA ILE A 362 -7.83 -6.06 -6.29
C ILE A 362 -7.40 -7.08 -7.36
N ARG A 363 -8.28 -7.42 -8.31
CA ARG A 363 -7.93 -8.30 -9.43
C ARG A 363 -6.87 -7.68 -10.33
N MET A 364 -6.99 -6.39 -10.63
CA MET A 364 -6.01 -5.61 -11.38
C MET A 364 -4.64 -5.61 -10.69
N VAL A 365 -4.58 -5.30 -9.39
CA VAL A 365 -3.32 -5.32 -8.62
C VAL A 365 -2.71 -6.71 -8.58
N LYS A 366 -3.50 -7.76 -8.39
CA LYS A 366 -3.00 -9.14 -8.44
C LYS A 366 -2.46 -9.51 -9.82
N GLY A 367 -3.12 -9.09 -10.89
CA GLY A 367 -2.63 -9.27 -12.26
C GLY A 367 -1.31 -8.53 -12.51
N CYS A 368 -1.23 -7.27 -12.11
CA CYS A 368 -0.03 -6.44 -12.23
C CYS A 368 1.12 -6.86 -11.28
N LEU A 369 0.83 -7.46 -10.11
CA LEU A 369 1.84 -8.01 -9.22
C LEU A 369 2.51 -9.26 -9.81
N MET A 370 1.77 -10.03 -10.63
CA MET A 370 2.39 -11.14 -11.38
C MET A 370 3.39 -10.67 -12.43
N LEU A 371 3.27 -9.43 -12.92
CA LEU A 371 4.21 -8.82 -13.86
C LEU A 371 5.53 -8.39 -13.21
N ASN A 372 5.50 -7.99 -11.93
CA ASN A 372 6.73 -7.57 -11.20
C ASN A 372 7.64 -8.75 -10.79
N ASN A 373 7.15 -9.99 -10.87
CA ASN A 373 7.96 -11.18 -10.58
C ASN A 373 8.67 -11.76 -11.82
N PHE A 374 8.61 -11.07 -12.95
CA PHE A 374 9.41 -11.45 -14.12
C PHE A 374 10.81 -10.88 -14.01
N SER A 375 11.70 -11.68 -13.47
CA SER A 375 13.12 -11.62 -13.84
C SER A 375 13.21 -12.09 -15.29
N PRO A 376 13.75 -11.30 -16.23
CA PRO A 376 14.02 -11.81 -17.56
C PRO A 376 15.07 -12.91 -17.42
N SER A 377 14.62 -14.14 -17.59
CA SER A 377 15.54 -15.24 -17.85
C SER A 377 16.15 -15.02 -19.23
N ARG A 378 17.43 -14.68 -19.23
CA ARG A 378 18.44 -14.49 -20.28
C ARG A 378 18.53 -13.13 -20.92
#